data_63704a618ee066d97b6c260069d49015
#
_entry.id   63704a618ee066d97b6c260069d49015
#
_cell.length_a   1.000
_cell.length_b   1.000
_cell.length_c   1.000
_cell.angle_alpha   90.00
_cell.angle_beta   90.00
_cell.angle_gamma   90.00
#
_symmetry.space_group_name_H-M   'P 1'
#
loop_
_entity.id
_entity.type
_entity.pdbx_description
1 polymer ?
#
loop_
_entity_poly.entity_id
_entity_poly.type
_entity_poly.pdbx_seq_one_letter_code
_entity_poly.pdbx_strand_id
1 'polypeptide(L)'
;MRDNKKKIVQIISRLCISGTSTYVSLLCHHFNNENWETVLLSGVTGENEGDMIYLPKQYGIEPIIIKHMGREISLWDDFLAEIQLIKIFKKEKPDIVHTHTSKAGTLGRLAAILTGVPQIYHTFHGHTFEGYFSPLKTKFFIQIERFLARFSTKIIAI
;
A
#
# COMPACT_ATOMS: atom_id res chain seq x y z
N MET A 1 1.73 20.77 -19.40
CA MET A 1 1.70 19.52 -20.18
C MET A 1 1.83 18.39 -19.16
N ARG A 2 0.94 17.40 -19.12
CA ARG A 2 1.22 16.18 -18.35
C ARG A 2 2.40 15.52 -19.05
N ASP A 3 3.48 15.28 -18.31
CA ASP A 3 4.49 14.34 -18.75
C ASP A 3 3.76 13.03 -19.11
N ASN A 4 4.03 12.48 -20.27
CA ASN A 4 3.24 11.38 -20.86
C ASN A 4 3.43 10.05 -20.14
N LYS A 5 3.99 10.08 -18.91
CA LYS A 5 4.26 8.91 -18.07
C LYS A 5 2.98 8.44 -17.38
N LYS A 6 2.77 7.15 -17.38
CA LYS A 6 1.78 6.50 -16.53
C LYS A 6 2.25 6.50 -15.07
N LYS A 7 1.33 6.64 -14.13
CA LYS A 7 1.65 6.75 -12.71
C LYS A 7 1.24 5.52 -11.93
N ILE A 8 2.21 4.94 -11.20
CA ILE A 8 1.99 3.83 -10.29
C ILE A 8 2.14 4.35 -8.85
N VAL A 9 1.13 4.14 -8.02
CA VAL A 9 1.24 4.35 -6.58
C VAL A 9 1.44 3.00 -5.91
N GLN A 10 2.59 2.82 -5.25
CA GLN A 10 2.90 1.67 -4.39
C GLN A 10 2.58 2.02 -2.94
N ILE A 11 1.89 1.13 -2.22
CA ILE A 11 1.50 1.37 -0.82
C ILE A 11 1.92 0.21 0.05
N ILE A 12 2.65 0.51 1.12
CA ILE A 12 3.05 -0.44 2.15
C ILE A 12 2.65 0.08 3.54
N SER A 13 2.27 -0.80 4.45
CA SER A 13 1.88 -0.36 5.81
C SER A 13 3.03 0.32 6.56
N ARG A 14 4.26 -0.14 6.38
CA ARG A 14 5.47 0.40 7.02
C ARG A 14 6.72 0.00 6.25
N LEU A 15 7.71 0.88 6.21
CA LEU A 15 9.06 0.57 5.74
C LEU A 15 9.94 0.13 6.95
N CYS A 16 9.56 -0.97 7.59
CA CYS A 16 10.35 -1.58 8.65
C CYS A 16 11.37 -2.57 8.08
N ILE A 17 12.32 -3.06 8.92
CA ILE A 17 13.31 -4.06 8.49
C ILE A 17 12.59 -5.36 8.12
N SER A 18 12.43 -5.57 6.82
CA SER A 18 11.72 -6.75 6.27
C SER A 18 12.00 -6.96 4.78
N GLY A 19 11.84 -8.20 4.32
CA GLY A 19 11.90 -8.51 2.88
C GLY A 19 10.85 -7.77 2.06
N THR A 20 9.67 -7.50 2.63
CA THR A 20 8.61 -6.73 1.97
C THR A 20 9.05 -5.29 1.67
N SER A 21 9.73 -4.63 2.62
CA SER A 21 10.25 -3.27 2.42
C SER A 21 11.30 -3.24 1.30
N THR A 22 12.19 -4.23 1.27
CA THR A 22 13.17 -4.39 0.19
C THR A 22 12.49 -4.61 -1.15
N TYR A 23 11.54 -5.54 -1.20
CA TYR A 23 10.78 -5.85 -2.42
C TYR A 23 10.07 -4.62 -2.98
N VAL A 24 9.32 -3.88 -2.15
CA VAL A 24 8.59 -2.69 -2.59
C VAL A 24 9.52 -1.58 -3.04
N SER A 25 10.65 -1.37 -2.34
CA SER A 25 11.66 -0.38 -2.75
C SER A 25 12.25 -0.70 -4.12
N LEU A 26 12.57 -1.98 -4.37
CA LEU A 26 13.07 -2.44 -5.67
C LEU A 26 12.00 -2.31 -6.78
N LEU A 27 10.74 -2.65 -6.48
CA LEU A 27 9.64 -2.43 -7.43
C LEU A 27 9.53 -0.96 -7.83
N CYS A 28 9.57 -0.05 -6.84
CA CYS A 28 9.53 1.37 -7.11
C CYS A 28 10.70 1.82 -8.01
N HIS A 29 11.90 1.32 -7.73
CA HIS A 29 13.07 1.62 -8.55
C HIS A 29 12.90 1.15 -10.00
N HIS A 30 12.51 -0.12 -10.20
CA HIS A 30 12.38 -0.69 -11.54
C HIS A 30 11.22 -0.10 -12.36
N PHE A 31 10.14 0.29 -11.70
CA PHE A 31 9.00 0.95 -12.36
C PHE A 31 9.13 2.47 -12.46
N ASN A 32 10.21 3.08 -11.97
CA ASN A 32 10.47 4.50 -12.16
C ASN A 32 11.40 4.70 -13.35
N ASN A 33 10.85 4.85 -14.56
CA ASN A 33 11.59 4.88 -15.82
C ASN A 33 10.98 5.89 -16.82
N GLU A 34 11.34 5.80 -18.09
CA GLU A 34 10.88 6.72 -19.14
C GLU A 34 9.35 6.70 -19.35
N ASN A 35 8.70 5.55 -19.13
CA ASN A 35 7.28 5.35 -19.38
C ASN A 35 6.42 5.45 -18.10
N TRP A 36 7.02 5.29 -16.94
CA TRP A 36 6.34 5.17 -15.65
C TRP A 36 6.95 6.09 -14.60
N GLU A 37 6.09 6.73 -13.83
CA GLU A 37 6.42 7.45 -12.62
C GLU A 37 5.91 6.64 -11.42
N THR A 38 6.76 6.39 -10.43
CA THR A 38 6.37 5.65 -9.22
C THR A 38 6.34 6.56 -8.01
N VAL A 39 5.21 6.54 -7.30
CA VAL A 39 5.02 7.20 -6.00
C VAL A 39 4.92 6.13 -4.93
N LEU A 40 5.75 6.22 -3.89
CA LEU A 40 5.72 5.29 -2.75
C LEU A 40 5.01 5.94 -1.56
N LEU A 41 3.97 5.27 -1.06
CA LEU A 41 3.28 5.63 0.17
C LEU A 41 3.62 4.61 1.25
N SER A 42 4.00 5.09 2.43
CA SER A 42 4.29 4.25 3.59
C SER A 42 3.62 4.81 4.83
N GLY A 43 3.14 3.95 5.69
CA GLY A 43 2.76 4.33 7.04
C GLY A 43 3.98 4.50 7.95
N VAL A 44 3.71 4.75 9.23
CA VAL A 44 4.71 5.03 10.26
C VAL A 44 5.24 3.73 10.84
N THR A 45 6.56 3.59 10.95
CA THR A 45 7.24 2.50 11.69
C THR A 45 7.11 2.71 13.20
N GLY A 46 6.95 1.62 13.94
CA GLY A 46 6.98 1.65 15.41
C GLY A 46 8.40 1.86 15.94
N GLU A 47 8.52 2.34 17.18
CA GLU A 47 9.80 2.68 17.83
C GLU A 47 10.82 1.52 17.86
N ASN A 48 10.34 0.28 17.91
CA ASN A 48 11.18 -0.93 18.02
C ASN A 48 11.25 -1.77 16.74
N GLU A 49 10.78 -1.26 15.59
CA GLU A 49 10.70 -2.06 14.35
C GLU A 49 11.89 -1.85 13.41
N GLY A 50 12.74 -0.88 13.67
CA GLY A 50 13.77 -0.42 12.74
C GLY A 50 13.16 0.23 11.49
N ASP A 51 13.92 1.10 10.85
CA ASP A 51 13.46 1.91 9.73
C ASP A 51 14.29 1.61 8.48
N MET A 52 13.62 1.40 7.36
CA MET A 52 14.22 1.21 6.05
C MET A 52 13.85 2.32 5.04
N ILE A 53 13.42 3.50 5.51
CA ILE A 53 13.12 4.66 4.64
C ILE A 53 14.33 5.07 3.79
N TYR A 54 15.54 4.80 4.29
CA TYR A 54 16.77 5.05 3.55
C TYR A 54 16.85 4.27 2.22
N LEU A 55 16.25 3.06 2.17
CA LEU A 55 16.42 2.18 1.01
C LEU A 55 15.76 2.73 -0.27
N PRO A 56 14.47 3.10 -0.30
CA PRO A 56 13.90 3.74 -1.48
C PRO A 56 14.57 5.08 -1.80
N LYS A 57 15.06 5.84 -0.79
CA LYS A 57 15.81 7.09 -1.00
C LYS A 57 17.13 6.86 -1.75
N GLN A 58 17.83 5.75 -1.49
CA GLN A 58 19.03 5.38 -2.26
C GLN A 58 18.73 5.21 -3.76
N TYR A 59 17.49 4.87 -4.11
CA TYR A 59 17.02 4.74 -5.49
C TYR A 59 16.35 6.03 -6.03
N GLY A 60 16.49 7.15 -5.31
CA GLY A 60 15.90 8.43 -5.72
C GLY A 60 14.39 8.52 -5.51
N ILE A 61 13.80 7.64 -4.71
CA ILE A 61 12.37 7.63 -4.39
C ILE A 61 12.14 8.16 -2.99
N GLU A 62 11.44 9.28 -2.86
CA GLU A 62 11.09 9.87 -1.57
C GLU A 62 9.71 9.35 -1.13
N PRO A 63 9.61 8.53 -0.07
CA PRO A 63 8.33 8.02 0.39
C PRO A 63 7.44 9.12 1.00
N ILE A 64 6.17 9.13 0.62
CA ILE A 64 5.17 9.97 1.28
C ILE A 64 4.63 9.22 2.50
N ILE A 65 4.76 9.82 3.68
CA ILE A 65 4.36 9.19 4.93
C ILE A 65 2.88 9.46 5.23
N ILE A 66 2.13 8.39 5.40
CA ILE A 66 0.73 8.41 5.85
C ILE A 66 0.73 8.35 7.40
N LYS A 67 0.60 9.50 8.02
CA LYS A 67 0.83 9.68 9.47
C LYS A 67 -0.01 8.76 10.36
N HIS A 68 -1.24 8.46 9.94
CA HIS A 68 -2.19 7.64 10.72
C HIS A 68 -2.21 6.16 10.30
N MET A 69 -1.34 5.75 9.36
CA MET A 69 -1.24 4.35 8.94
C MET A 69 -0.07 3.68 9.69
N GLY A 70 -0.34 3.15 10.88
CA GLY A 70 0.62 2.38 11.68
C GLY A 70 0.34 0.87 11.66
N ARG A 71 0.98 0.15 12.57
CA ARG A 71 0.79 -1.31 12.72
C ARG A 71 -0.59 -1.67 13.24
N GLU A 72 -1.04 -0.95 14.26
CA GLU A 72 -2.24 -1.29 15.00
C GLU A 72 -3.52 -0.89 14.28
N ILE A 73 -4.59 -1.65 14.51
CA ILE A 73 -5.91 -1.32 14.00
C ILE A 73 -6.52 -0.28 14.95
N SER A 74 -6.78 0.92 14.44
CA SER A 74 -7.42 2.01 15.13
C SER A 74 -8.47 2.62 14.20
N LEU A 75 -9.74 2.51 14.55
CA LEU A 75 -10.82 3.00 13.69
C LEU A 75 -10.67 4.48 13.33
N TRP A 76 -10.22 5.29 14.30
CA TRP A 76 -10.03 6.72 14.09
C TRP A 76 -8.81 7.02 13.20
N ASP A 77 -7.66 6.42 13.51
CA ASP A 77 -6.46 6.60 12.70
C ASP A 77 -6.64 6.02 11.30
N ASP A 78 -7.28 4.86 11.17
CA ASP A 78 -7.57 4.24 9.88
C ASP A 78 -8.50 5.12 9.03
N PHE A 79 -9.48 5.78 9.64
CA PHE A 79 -10.33 6.75 8.95
C PHE A 79 -9.54 7.99 8.49
N LEU A 80 -8.65 8.53 9.32
CA LEU A 80 -7.79 9.66 8.94
C LEU A 80 -6.78 9.27 7.86
N ALA A 81 -6.21 8.06 7.93
CA ALA A 81 -5.35 7.51 6.89
C ALA A 81 -6.09 7.37 5.57
N GLU A 82 -7.33 6.88 5.59
CA GLU A 82 -8.18 6.75 4.40
C GLU A 82 -8.43 8.11 3.73
N ILE A 83 -8.78 9.15 4.52
CA ILE A 83 -8.95 10.51 4.00
C ILE A 83 -7.66 11.02 3.36
N GLN A 84 -6.49 10.76 3.98
CA GLN A 84 -5.21 11.15 3.44
C GLN A 84 -4.91 10.44 2.11
N LEU A 85 -5.16 9.13 2.02
CA LEU A 85 -5.01 8.34 0.80
C LEU A 85 -5.92 8.86 -0.33
N ILE A 86 -7.20 9.12 -0.05
CA ILE A 86 -8.15 9.68 -1.02
C ILE A 86 -7.65 11.04 -1.56
N LYS A 87 -7.15 11.93 -0.68
CA LYS A 87 -6.59 13.23 -1.10
C LYS A 87 -5.39 13.05 -2.01
N ILE A 88 -4.48 12.13 -1.66
CA ILE A 88 -3.30 11.83 -2.48
C ILE A 88 -3.72 11.28 -3.85
N PHE A 89 -4.63 10.30 -3.90
CA PHE A 89 -5.06 9.72 -5.18
C PHE A 89 -5.78 10.73 -6.08
N LYS A 90 -6.59 11.62 -5.51
CA LYS A 90 -7.21 12.72 -6.26
C LYS A 90 -6.19 13.70 -6.83
N LYS A 91 -5.09 13.95 -6.10
CA LYS A 91 -3.98 14.81 -6.53
C LYS A 91 -3.11 14.12 -7.57
N GLU A 92 -2.63 12.92 -7.25
CA GLU A 92 -1.69 12.17 -8.08
C GLU A 92 -2.33 11.56 -9.32
N LYS A 93 -3.63 11.22 -9.27
CA LYS A 93 -4.41 10.58 -10.34
C LYS A 93 -3.71 9.37 -10.93
N PRO A 94 -3.39 8.35 -10.10
CA PRO A 94 -2.64 7.20 -10.56
C PRO A 94 -3.42 6.37 -11.58
N ASP A 95 -2.70 5.80 -12.54
CA ASP A 95 -3.23 4.81 -13.46
C ASP A 95 -3.31 3.43 -12.78
N ILE A 96 -2.37 3.18 -11.86
CA ILE A 96 -2.27 1.94 -11.09
C ILE A 96 -2.07 2.25 -9.61
N VAL A 97 -2.83 1.57 -8.75
CA VAL A 97 -2.54 1.45 -7.32
C VAL A 97 -2.15 0.01 -7.04
N HIS A 98 -0.98 -0.19 -6.45
CA HIS A 98 -0.48 -1.49 -6.04
C HIS A 98 -0.22 -1.50 -4.54
N THR A 99 -0.97 -2.31 -3.82
CA THR A 99 -0.95 -2.36 -2.36
C THR A 99 -0.23 -3.60 -1.85
N HIS A 100 0.49 -3.46 -0.73
CA HIS A 100 1.25 -4.51 -0.08
C HIS A 100 0.88 -4.57 1.40
N THR A 101 0.87 -5.76 1.99
CA THR A 101 0.48 -6.00 3.39
C THR A 101 -1.01 -5.76 3.68
N SER A 102 -1.52 -6.32 4.77
CA SER A 102 -2.97 -6.39 5.02
C SER A 102 -3.61 -5.00 5.24
N LYS A 103 -3.03 -4.16 6.10
CA LYS A 103 -3.62 -2.85 6.42
C LYS A 103 -3.56 -1.88 5.22
N ALA A 104 -2.39 -1.73 4.62
CA ALA A 104 -2.24 -0.93 3.41
C ALA A 104 -3.05 -1.51 2.24
N GLY A 105 -3.19 -2.84 2.20
CA GLY A 105 -4.06 -3.54 1.27
C GLY A 105 -5.52 -3.16 1.41
N THR A 106 -6.04 -3.09 2.64
CA THR A 106 -7.44 -2.73 2.90
C THR A 106 -7.69 -1.25 2.61
N LEU A 107 -6.94 -0.35 3.24
CA LEU A 107 -7.13 1.09 3.09
C LEU A 107 -6.81 1.57 1.66
N GLY A 108 -5.68 1.12 1.10
CA GLY A 108 -5.27 1.55 -0.25
C GLY A 108 -6.24 1.09 -1.34
N ARG A 109 -6.77 -0.13 -1.27
CA ARG A 109 -7.77 -0.60 -2.23
C ARG A 109 -9.09 0.13 -2.08
N LEU A 110 -9.54 0.39 -0.84
CA LEU A 110 -10.77 1.14 -0.59
C LEU A 110 -10.66 2.57 -1.14
N ALA A 111 -9.56 3.28 -0.83
CA ALA A 111 -9.30 4.61 -1.38
C ALA A 111 -9.25 4.61 -2.92
N ALA A 112 -8.63 3.58 -3.53
CA ALA A 112 -8.54 3.43 -4.98
C ALA A 112 -9.93 3.23 -5.62
N ILE A 113 -10.78 2.40 -5.01
CA ILE A 113 -12.17 2.20 -5.45
C ILE A 113 -12.95 3.51 -5.37
N LEU A 114 -12.88 4.21 -4.23
CA LEU A 114 -13.61 5.47 -3.99
C LEU A 114 -13.16 6.61 -4.91
N THR A 115 -11.92 6.55 -5.40
CA THR A 115 -11.36 7.57 -6.31
C THR A 115 -11.39 7.17 -7.78
N GLY A 116 -11.88 5.98 -8.10
CA GLY A 116 -12.02 5.49 -9.46
C GLY A 116 -10.68 5.19 -10.15
N VAL A 117 -9.69 4.69 -9.41
CA VAL A 117 -8.40 4.28 -9.99
C VAL A 117 -8.62 3.15 -10.99
N PRO A 118 -8.08 3.25 -12.23
CA PRO A 118 -8.39 2.30 -13.29
C PRO A 118 -7.92 0.87 -13.03
N GLN A 119 -6.76 0.70 -12.37
CA GLN A 119 -6.16 -0.61 -12.11
C GLN A 119 -5.71 -0.73 -10.66
N ILE A 120 -6.16 -1.78 -9.99
CA ILE A 120 -5.88 -2.04 -8.59
C ILE A 120 -5.23 -3.42 -8.46
N TYR A 121 -4.00 -3.45 -7.93
CA TYR A 121 -3.24 -4.67 -7.65
C TYR A 121 -3.02 -4.82 -6.15
N HIS A 122 -2.98 -6.06 -5.69
CA HIS A 122 -2.61 -6.37 -4.32
C HIS A 122 -1.66 -7.57 -4.25
N THR A 123 -0.56 -7.44 -3.49
CA THR A 123 0.37 -8.53 -3.23
C THR A 123 0.32 -8.98 -1.78
N PHE A 124 0.04 -10.27 -1.57
CA PHE A 124 0.22 -10.94 -0.29
C PHE A 124 1.68 -11.37 -0.14
N HIS A 125 2.34 -10.91 0.94
CA HIS A 125 3.72 -11.24 1.30
C HIS A 125 3.81 -12.27 2.42
N GLY A 126 2.91 -13.19 2.45
CA GLY A 126 2.81 -14.22 3.47
C GLY A 126 1.37 -14.42 3.94
N HIS A 127 1.19 -15.49 4.67
CA HIS A 127 -0.10 -15.96 5.12
C HIS A 127 -0.45 -15.36 6.48
N THR A 128 -1.49 -14.52 6.56
CA THR A 128 -1.91 -13.85 7.80
C THR A 128 -3.20 -14.43 8.40
N PHE A 129 -3.77 -15.49 7.79
CA PHE A 129 -5.09 -15.98 8.14
C PHE A 129 -5.09 -17.12 9.15
N GLU A 130 -3.99 -17.88 9.31
CA GLU A 130 -3.88 -18.95 10.28
C GLU A 130 -2.95 -18.58 11.45
N GLY A 131 -3.41 -18.79 12.68
CA GLY A 131 -2.61 -18.64 13.89
C GLY A 131 -2.44 -17.21 14.43
N TYR A 132 -2.85 -16.17 13.69
CA TYR A 132 -2.68 -14.77 14.12
C TYR A 132 -3.89 -14.20 14.86
N PHE A 133 -5.10 -14.66 14.54
CA PHE A 133 -6.33 -14.09 15.07
C PHE A 133 -7.28 -15.19 15.56
N SER A 134 -8.25 -14.80 16.40
CA SER A 134 -9.35 -15.71 16.74
C SER A 134 -10.15 -16.09 15.47
N PRO A 135 -10.81 -17.25 15.44
CA PRO A 135 -11.56 -17.72 14.27
C PRO A 135 -12.58 -16.70 13.73
N LEU A 136 -13.24 -15.95 14.64
CA LEU A 136 -14.21 -14.92 14.26
C LEU A 136 -13.55 -13.74 13.57
N LYS A 137 -12.42 -13.24 14.09
CA LYS A 137 -11.63 -12.18 13.46
C LYS A 137 -11.09 -12.61 12.11
N THR A 138 -10.55 -13.84 12.02
CA THR A 138 -10.07 -14.41 10.75
C THR A 138 -11.19 -14.43 9.70
N LYS A 139 -12.39 -14.92 10.06
CA LYS A 139 -13.54 -14.92 9.16
C LYS A 139 -13.92 -13.52 8.69
N PHE A 140 -13.89 -12.55 9.57
CA PHE A 140 -14.17 -11.15 9.25
C PHE A 140 -13.16 -10.59 8.23
N PHE A 141 -11.85 -10.78 8.46
CA PHE A 141 -10.82 -10.33 7.52
C PHE A 141 -10.90 -11.04 6.17
N ILE A 142 -11.21 -12.34 6.15
CA ILE A 142 -11.45 -13.06 4.89
C ILE A 142 -12.62 -12.44 4.10
N GLN A 143 -13.70 -12.01 4.76
CA GLN A 143 -14.81 -11.37 4.06
C GLN A 143 -14.41 -9.99 3.48
N ILE A 144 -13.62 -9.21 4.22
CA ILE A 144 -13.08 -7.95 3.70
C ILE A 144 -12.21 -8.22 2.47
N GLU A 145 -11.30 -9.19 2.54
CA GLU A 145 -10.44 -9.55 1.41
C GLU A 145 -11.24 -10.02 0.19
N ARG A 146 -12.24 -10.87 0.40
CA ARG A 146 -13.14 -11.32 -0.68
C ARG A 146 -13.90 -10.17 -1.32
N PHE A 147 -14.34 -9.21 -0.52
CA PHE A 147 -15.02 -8.01 -1.04
C PHE A 147 -14.07 -7.17 -1.88
N LEU A 148 -12.88 -6.83 -1.36
CA LEU A 148 -11.90 -6.00 -2.05
C LEU A 148 -11.33 -6.69 -3.29
N ALA A 149 -11.19 -8.02 -3.27
CA ALA A 149 -10.72 -8.79 -4.43
C ALA A 149 -11.63 -8.66 -5.65
N ARG A 150 -12.93 -8.43 -5.46
CA ARG A 150 -13.89 -8.23 -6.58
C ARG A 150 -13.62 -6.96 -7.38
N PHE A 151 -12.99 -5.97 -6.75
CA PHE A 151 -12.64 -4.69 -7.37
C PHE A 151 -11.16 -4.62 -7.75
N SER A 152 -10.39 -5.63 -7.40
CA SER A 152 -8.96 -5.69 -7.74
C SER A 152 -8.76 -6.27 -9.14
N THR A 153 -7.90 -5.64 -9.93
CA THR A 153 -7.53 -6.12 -11.27
C THR A 153 -6.80 -7.47 -11.19
N LYS A 154 -5.88 -7.60 -10.22
CA LYS A 154 -5.19 -8.86 -9.89
C LYS A 154 -4.79 -8.92 -8.42
N ILE A 155 -4.77 -10.14 -7.90
CA ILE A 155 -4.17 -10.50 -6.62
C ILE A 155 -2.93 -11.34 -6.90
N ILE A 156 -1.84 -11.00 -6.25
CA ILE A 156 -0.52 -11.64 -6.38
C ILE A 156 -0.18 -12.27 -5.03
N ALA A 157 0.35 -13.47 -5.04
CA ALA A 157 0.89 -14.15 -3.85
C ALA A 157 2.34 -14.54 -4.11
N ILE A 158 3.22 -14.26 -3.15
CA ILE A 158 4.65 -14.57 -3.20
C ILE A 158 5.10 -15.19 -1.88
#